data_d204e1bde3607e54ed85e586eb06ed01
#
_entry.id   d204e1bde3607e54ed85e586eb06ed01
#
_cell.length_a   1.000
_cell.length_b   1.000
_cell.length_c   1.000
_cell.angle_alpha   90.00
_cell.angle_beta   90.00
_cell.angle_gamma   90.00
#
_symmetry.space_group_name_H-M   'P 1'
#
loop_
_entity.id
_entity.type
_entity.pdbx_description
1 polymer ?
#
loop_
_entity_poly.entity_id
_entity_poly.type
_entity_poly.pdbx_seq_one_letter_code
_entity_poly.pdbx_strand_id
1 'polypeptide(L)'
;MSILTLIIKREFIAKVRNKSFIVMTFLSPLLFVGIAAFVGYLSTMKSEVKTIAVNDQTGIFFNEFKNTEEYKFLDLSSVDMKVLKDSVTKEQYEGLLFIPKVTNSKDLENDIQYISNNSPSISFLERMQDVIAGKITKINYAKASLDTLAIRNAEAKVNISLAKTSGEESLKGLNEIKIIIGGALGYLIMMFIIIYGNMVMRSVIEEKTNRIIEIIISSVKPFQLMMGKIIGTSLAGILQFLIWAFIGLTLMIAASVFFGINVGPTARISPELMQSAQQEIGGTVQMYIKELWNLPIATMIISFVIYFIGGYFLYSSFYAAIGAAVDNETDSQQFLLPIILPLILGV
;
A
#
# COMPACT_ATOMS: atom_id res chain seq x y z
N MET A 1 -26.34 -16.62 -36.50
CA MET A 1 -25.43 -16.61 -35.34
C MET A 1 -24.86 -17.99 -35.14
N SER A 2 -23.55 -18.10 -34.88
CA SER A 2 -22.98 -19.42 -34.53
C SER A 2 -23.48 -19.86 -33.17
N ILE A 3 -23.57 -21.17 -32.95
CA ILE A 3 -23.95 -21.75 -31.65
C ILE A 3 -23.03 -21.22 -30.54
N LEU A 4 -21.73 -21.12 -30.81
CA LEU A 4 -20.74 -20.56 -29.88
C LEU A 4 -21.11 -19.13 -29.45
N THR A 5 -21.47 -18.26 -30.39
CA THR A 5 -21.86 -16.86 -30.09
C THR A 5 -23.09 -16.79 -29.18
N LEU A 6 -24.05 -17.70 -29.37
CA LEU A 6 -25.24 -17.76 -28.53
C LEU A 6 -24.90 -18.16 -27.11
N ILE A 7 -23.99 -19.13 -26.92
CA ILE A 7 -23.52 -19.57 -25.60
C ILE A 7 -22.76 -18.44 -24.92
N ILE A 8 -21.82 -17.78 -25.61
CA ILE A 8 -21.08 -16.62 -25.09
C ILE A 8 -22.04 -15.55 -24.58
N LYS A 9 -23.04 -15.17 -25.42
CA LYS A 9 -24.02 -14.15 -25.06
C LYS A 9 -24.85 -14.56 -23.84
N ARG A 10 -25.31 -15.82 -23.78
CA ARG A 10 -26.05 -16.35 -22.64
C ARG A 10 -25.24 -16.28 -21.35
N GLU A 11 -24.01 -16.79 -21.37
CA GLU A 11 -23.13 -16.81 -20.20
C GLU A 11 -22.78 -15.39 -19.71
N PHE A 12 -22.41 -14.51 -20.64
CA PHE A 12 -22.12 -13.12 -20.33
C PHE A 12 -23.32 -12.43 -19.65
N ILE A 13 -24.51 -12.51 -20.25
CA ILE A 13 -25.72 -11.89 -19.70
C ILE A 13 -26.07 -12.50 -18.34
N ALA A 14 -25.97 -13.83 -18.17
CA ALA A 14 -26.25 -14.50 -16.92
C ALA A 14 -25.32 -14.02 -15.79
N LYS A 15 -24.03 -13.76 -16.10
CA LYS A 15 -23.07 -13.23 -15.10
C LYS A 15 -23.32 -11.76 -14.79
N VAL A 16 -23.46 -10.91 -15.81
CA VAL A 16 -23.62 -9.46 -15.63
C VAL A 16 -24.95 -9.08 -14.97
N ARG A 17 -26.02 -9.85 -15.21
CA ARG A 17 -27.31 -9.63 -14.54
C ARG A 17 -27.44 -10.26 -13.15
N ASN A 18 -26.44 -10.98 -12.71
CA ASN A 18 -26.42 -11.53 -11.35
C ASN A 18 -26.33 -10.41 -10.32
N LYS A 19 -27.20 -10.46 -9.28
CA LYS A 19 -27.23 -9.46 -8.21
C LYS A 19 -25.87 -9.34 -7.50
N SER A 20 -25.20 -10.46 -7.25
CA SER A 20 -23.87 -10.46 -6.61
C SER A 20 -22.83 -9.78 -7.48
N PHE A 21 -22.85 -9.98 -8.80
CA PHE A 21 -21.97 -9.29 -9.73
C PHE A 21 -22.17 -7.76 -9.67
N ILE A 22 -23.42 -7.31 -9.75
CA ILE A 22 -23.74 -5.88 -9.73
C ILE A 22 -23.28 -5.27 -8.40
N VAL A 23 -23.65 -5.88 -7.27
CA VAL A 23 -23.27 -5.38 -5.94
C VAL A 23 -21.75 -5.32 -5.79
N MET A 24 -21.04 -6.40 -6.13
CA MET A 24 -19.57 -6.42 -5.99
C MET A 24 -18.88 -5.45 -6.94
N THR A 25 -19.39 -5.28 -8.16
CA THR A 25 -18.79 -4.35 -9.14
C THR A 25 -18.83 -2.90 -8.67
N PHE A 26 -19.94 -2.47 -8.06
CA PHE A 26 -20.07 -1.08 -7.60
C PHE A 26 -19.64 -0.88 -6.14
N LEU A 27 -19.89 -1.86 -5.27
CA LEU A 27 -19.57 -1.74 -3.85
C LEU A 27 -18.07 -1.80 -3.58
N SER A 28 -17.32 -2.66 -4.30
CA SER A 28 -15.87 -2.84 -4.02
C SER A 28 -15.07 -1.54 -4.20
N PRO A 29 -15.17 -0.78 -5.32
CA PRO A 29 -14.45 0.50 -5.45
C PRO A 29 -14.85 1.51 -4.38
N LEU A 30 -16.14 1.57 -4.01
CA LEU A 30 -16.63 2.47 -2.97
C LEU A 30 -16.07 2.11 -1.60
N LEU A 31 -15.98 0.81 -1.28
CA LEU A 31 -15.35 0.35 -0.03
C LEU A 31 -13.86 0.72 0.01
N PHE A 32 -13.11 0.53 -1.09
CA PHE A 32 -11.70 0.91 -1.13
C PHE A 32 -11.52 2.42 -0.91
N VAL A 33 -12.34 3.25 -1.55
CA VAL A 33 -12.30 4.71 -1.36
C VAL A 33 -12.73 5.09 0.06
N GLY A 34 -13.77 4.44 0.61
CA GLY A 34 -14.21 4.63 1.98
C GLY A 34 -13.12 4.30 3.00
N ILE A 35 -12.42 3.17 2.82
CA ILE A 35 -11.30 2.78 3.68
C ILE A 35 -10.14 3.77 3.54
N ALA A 36 -9.78 4.16 2.32
CA ALA A 36 -8.70 5.12 2.09
C ALA A 36 -9.04 6.50 2.71
N ALA A 37 -10.28 6.97 2.56
CA ALA A 37 -10.74 8.20 3.18
C ALA A 37 -10.75 8.11 4.72
N PHE A 38 -11.16 6.96 5.27
CA PHE A 38 -11.14 6.72 6.71
C PHE A 38 -9.72 6.70 7.28
N VAL A 39 -8.78 6.01 6.61
CA VAL A 39 -7.36 6.01 7.00
C VAL A 39 -6.78 7.42 6.88
N GLY A 40 -7.09 8.15 5.81
CA GLY A 40 -6.72 9.55 5.65
C GLY A 40 -7.28 10.44 6.79
N TYR A 41 -8.54 10.25 7.14
CA TYR A 41 -9.15 10.95 8.28
C TYR A 41 -8.44 10.61 9.60
N LEU A 42 -8.16 9.33 9.87
CA LEU A 42 -7.41 8.92 11.06
C LEU A 42 -6.01 9.55 11.10
N SER A 43 -5.34 9.69 9.96
CA SER A 43 -4.01 10.33 9.90
C SER A 43 -4.04 11.83 10.15
N THR A 44 -5.21 12.49 9.96
CA THR A 44 -5.40 13.91 10.32
C THR A 44 -5.79 14.12 11.78
N MET A 45 -6.24 13.08 12.46
CA MET A 45 -6.45 13.14 13.90
C MET A 45 -5.11 13.34 14.57
N LYS A 46 -4.90 14.48 15.24
CA LYS A 46 -3.69 14.75 16.02
C LYS A 46 -3.51 13.60 16.99
N SER A 47 -2.45 12.85 16.84
CA SER A 47 -2.01 11.92 17.88
C SER A 47 -1.84 12.73 19.16
N GLU A 48 -2.32 12.21 20.28
CA GLU A 48 -2.02 12.84 21.58
C GLU A 48 -0.51 13.00 21.69
N VAL A 49 -0.07 14.22 22.06
CA VAL A 49 1.35 14.53 22.20
C VAL A 49 1.92 13.60 23.27
N LYS A 50 2.76 12.66 22.85
CA LYS A 50 3.37 11.67 23.74
C LYS A 50 4.43 12.35 24.61
N THR A 51 4.26 12.30 25.90
CA THR A 51 5.22 12.90 26.82
C THR A 51 6.29 11.89 27.22
N ILE A 52 7.54 12.24 26.97
CA ILE A 52 8.73 11.44 27.30
C ILE A 52 9.42 12.08 28.51
N ALA A 53 9.57 11.31 29.56
CA ALA A 53 10.39 11.70 30.71
C ALA A 53 11.87 11.51 30.35
N VAL A 54 12.70 12.52 30.60
CA VAL A 54 14.16 12.42 30.42
C VAL A 54 14.81 12.58 31.78
N ASN A 55 15.57 11.55 32.20
CA ASN A 55 16.41 11.61 33.37
C ASN A 55 17.88 11.60 32.92
N ASP A 56 18.41 12.79 32.73
CA ASP A 56 19.80 13.03 32.29
C ASP A 56 20.69 13.37 33.50
N GLN A 57 21.33 12.36 34.06
CA GLN A 57 22.25 12.55 35.21
C GLN A 57 23.53 13.29 34.82
N THR A 58 23.79 13.47 33.52
CA THR A 58 24.96 14.21 33.04
C THR A 58 24.68 15.72 32.90
N GLY A 59 23.42 16.10 32.73
CA GLY A 59 22.95 17.47 32.52
C GLY A 59 23.33 18.11 31.20
N ILE A 60 23.84 17.33 30.22
CA ILE A 60 24.35 17.87 28.93
C ILE A 60 23.53 17.45 27.72
N PHE A 61 22.64 16.48 27.82
CA PHE A 61 21.88 15.95 26.71
C PHE A 61 20.47 16.51 26.60
N PHE A 62 19.81 16.84 27.70
CA PHE A 62 18.41 17.25 27.73
C PHE A 62 18.14 18.41 26.75
N ASN A 63 19.01 19.40 26.67
CA ASN A 63 18.86 20.56 25.80
C ASN A 63 18.95 20.25 24.29
N GLU A 64 19.40 19.07 23.91
CA GLU A 64 19.45 18.64 22.50
C GLU A 64 18.09 18.09 22.02
N PHE A 65 17.22 17.66 22.96
CA PHE A 65 15.89 17.13 22.63
C PHE A 65 14.91 18.28 22.40
N LYS A 66 14.44 18.41 21.17
CA LYS A 66 13.44 19.41 20.78
C LYS A 66 12.04 18.80 20.79
N ASN A 67 11.11 19.53 21.38
CA ASN A 67 9.69 19.16 21.28
C ASN A 67 9.25 19.18 19.82
N THR A 68 8.45 18.18 19.44
CA THR A 68 7.83 18.04 18.13
C THR A 68 6.32 18.02 18.29
N GLU A 69 5.58 17.96 17.19
CA GLU A 69 4.10 17.80 17.24
C GLU A 69 3.69 16.46 17.87
N GLU A 70 4.55 15.42 17.79
CA GLU A 70 4.28 14.07 18.30
C GLU A 70 4.84 13.84 19.71
N TYR A 71 5.97 14.48 20.06
CA TYR A 71 6.71 14.19 21.28
C TYR A 71 7.05 15.46 22.08
N LYS A 72 6.76 15.43 23.38
CA LYS A 72 7.18 16.44 24.36
C LYS A 72 8.15 15.83 25.34
N PHE A 73 9.31 16.45 25.49
CA PHE A 73 10.35 16.02 26.42
C PHE A 73 10.28 16.82 27.70
N LEU A 74 10.27 16.13 28.85
CA LEU A 74 10.29 16.75 30.18
C LEU A 74 11.57 16.40 30.90
N ASP A 75 12.27 17.42 31.40
CA ASP A 75 13.43 17.23 32.24
C ASP A 75 13.01 16.82 33.64
N LEU A 76 13.31 15.58 34.00
CA LEU A 76 13.03 14.98 35.29
C LEU A 76 14.32 14.39 35.87
N SER A 77 15.48 15.00 35.60
CA SER A 77 16.80 14.56 36.03
C SER A 77 16.97 14.59 37.54
N SER A 78 16.19 15.41 38.25
CA SER A 78 16.20 15.51 39.70
C SER A 78 15.27 14.52 40.43
N VAL A 79 14.44 13.78 39.68
CA VAL A 79 13.44 12.86 40.24
C VAL A 79 14.02 11.45 40.40
N ASP A 80 13.67 10.79 41.50
CA ASP A 80 14.12 9.42 41.76
C ASP A 80 13.65 8.44 40.67
N MET A 81 14.55 7.54 40.27
CA MET A 81 14.33 6.56 39.21
C MET A 81 13.15 5.63 39.50
N LYS A 82 12.90 5.26 40.76
CA LYS A 82 11.76 4.41 41.10
C LYS A 82 10.44 5.12 40.85
N VAL A 83 10.36 6.41 41.22
CA VAL A 83 9.17 7.23 40.98
C VAL A 83 8.90 7.38 39.50
N LEU A 84 9.93 7.59 38.68
CA LEU A 84 9.80 7.70 37.23
C LEU A 84 9.33 6.39 36.56
N LYS A 85 9.87 5.24 37.00
CA LYS A 85 9.41 3.93 36.53
C LYS A 85 7.95 3.67 36.90
N ASP A 86 7.55 4.00 38.13
CA ASP A 86 6.16 3.88 38.57
C ASP A 86 5.22 4.79 37.75
N SER A 87 5.67 5.99 37.38
CA SER A 87 4.92 6.93 36.59
C SER A 87 4.74 6.44 35.13
N VAL A 88 5.76 5.79 34.55
CA VAL A 88 5.63 5.11 33.23
C VAL A 88 4.66 3.94 33.36
N THR A 89 4.75 3.13 34.42
CA THR A 89 3.82 2.01 34.65
C THR A 89 2.37 2.49 34.78
N LYS A 90 2.14 3.68 35.35
CA LYS A 90 0.82 4.33 35.47
C LYS A 90 0.41 5.14 34.24
N GLU A 91 1.16 5.01 33.14
CA GLU A 91 0.88 5.70 31.85
C GLU A 91 0.87 7.23 31.93
N GLN A 92 1.50 7.83 32.94
CA GLN A 92 1.68 9.28 33.02
C GLN A 92 2.67 9.80 31.98
N TYR A 93 3.63 8.95 31.60
CA TYR A 93 4.59 9.18 30.52
C TYR A 93 4.60 7.98 29.58
N GLU A 94 4.74 8.23 28.28
CA GLU A 94 4.87 7.18 27.26
C GLU A 94 6.14 6.33 27.49
N GLY A 95 7.20 6.98 27.97
CA GLY A 95 8.45 6.32 28.31
C GLY A 95 9.41 7.23 29.05
N LEU A 96 10.47 6.62 29.55
CA LEU A 96 11.56 7.25 30.29
C LEU A 96 12.88 7.00 29.56
N LEU A 97 13.52 8.07 29.11
CA LEU A 97 14.90 8.04 28.62
C LEU A 97 15.84 8.27 29.80
N PHE A 98 16.63 7.25 30.17
CA PHE A 98 17.61 7.32 31.24
C PHE A 98 19.01 7.42 30.65
N ILE A 99 19.72 8.48 31.02
CA ILE A 99 21.11 8.75 30.65
C ILE A 99 21.94 8.80 31.93
N PRO A 100 22.71 7.73 32.27
CA PRO A 100 23.46 7.66 33.51
C PRO A 100 24.69 8.56 33.51
N LYS A 101 25.12 8.96 34.67
CA LYS A 101 26.41 9.63 34.86
C LYS A 101 27.53 8.58 34.87
N VAL A 102 28.29 8.54 33.77
CA VAL A 102 29.45 7.62 33.67
C VAL A 102 30.76 8.40 33.65
N THR A 103 31.82 7.76 34.06
CA THR A 103 33.16 8.39 34.15
C THR A 103 33.82 8.47 32.76
N ASN A 104 33.49 7.55 31.85
CA ASN A 104 34.08 7.47 30.52
C ASN A 104 33.01 7.61 29.43
N SER A 105 33.28 8.40 28.40
CA SER A 105 32.33 8.62 27.26
C SER A 105 32.00 7.35 26.50
N LYS A 106 32.90 6.35 26.48
CA LYS A 106 32.65 5.08 25.78
C LYS A 106 31.63 4.20 26.53
N ASP A 107 31.59 4.29 27.85
CA ASP A 107 30.62 3.52 28.65
C ASP A 107 29.22 4.11 28.46
N LEU A 108 29.11 5.43 28.18
CA LEU A 108 27.86 6.09 27.93
C LEU A 108 27.20 5.60 26.61
N GLU A 109 27.97 5.19 25.62
CA GLU A 109 27.43 4.71 24.33
C GLU A 109 26.54 3.48 24.47
N ASN A 110 26.76 2.66 25.56
CA ASN A 110 26.03 1.39 25.72
C ASN A 110 25.07 1.40 26.94
N ASP A 111 25.16 2.38 27.82
CA ASP A 111 24.43 2.36 29.11
C ASP A 111 23.14 3.19 29.09
N ILE A 112 22.83 3.85 27.98
CA ILE A 112 21.60 4.63 27.83
C ILE A 112 20.40 3.68 27.64
N GLN A 113 19.34 3.88 28.41
CA GLN A 113 18.17 3.01 28.40
C GLN A 113 16.90 3.81 28.12
N TYR A 114 16.04 3.26 27.26
CA TYR A 114 14.66 3.71 27.12
C TYR A 114 13.71 2.69 27.76
N ILE A 115 12.93 3.14 28.72
CA ILE A 115 12.05 2.30 29.54
C ILE A 115 10.60 2.71 29.22
N SER A 116 9.80 1.77 28.77
CA SER A 116 8.39 2.01 28.42
C SER A 116 7.56 0.75 28.61
N ASN A 117 6.24 0.89 28.75
CA ASN A 117 5.31 -0.24 28.81
C ASN A 117 5.15 -0.92 27.44
N ASN A 118 5.17 -0.13 26.37
CA ASN A 118 5.03 -0.60 24.99
C ASN A 118 6.32 -0.40 24.21
N SER A 119 6.58 -1.26 23.23
CA SER A 119 7.73 -1.08 22.34
C SER A 119 7.57 0.21 21.52
N PRO A 120 8.55 1.13 21.60
CA PRO A 120 8.51 2.35 20.80
C PRO A 120 8.74 2.04 19.32
N SER A 121 8.36 2.98 18.43
CA SER A 121 8.65 2.85 17.01
C SER A 121 10.16 2.89 16.74
N ILE A 122 10.61 2.13 15.75
CA ILE A 122 12.02 2.12 15.34
C ILE A 122 12.50 3.53 14.99
N SER A 123 11.70 4.29 14.25
CA SER A 123 12.02 5.66 13.85
C SER A 123 12.16 6.64 15.02
N PHE A 124 11.46 6.40 16.14
CA PHE A 124 11.63 7.17 17.37
C PHE A 124 12.99 6.86 18.00
N LEU A 125 13.32 5.56 18.15
CA LEU A 125 14.61 5.15 18.73
C LEU A 125 15.80 5.66 17.90
N GLU A 126 15.74 5.54 16.58
CA GLU A 126 16.78 6.06 15.67
C GLU A 126 16.98 7.56 15.88
N ARG A 127 15.89 8.36 15.91
CA ARG A 127 15.98 9.80 16.20
C ARG A 127 16.64 10.10 17.55
N MET A 128 16.29 9.35 18.60
CA MET A 128 16.91 9.51 19.92
C MET A 128 18.39 9.16 19.88
N GLN A 129 18.74 8.05 19.24
CA GLN A 129 20.12 7.64 19.03
C GLN A 129 20.93 8.69 18.26
N ASP A 130 20.39 9.24 17.19
CA ASP A 130 21.05 10.27 16.38
C ASP A 130 21.33 11.55 17.17
N VAL A 131 20.36 12.01 17.97
CA VAL A 131 20.53 13.19 18.83
C VAL A 131 21.65 12.97 19.84
N ILE A 132 21.62 11.81 20.53
CA ILE A 132 22.60 11.46 21.56
C ILE A 132 23.99 11.24 20.95
N ALA A 133 24.06 10.43 19.87
CA ALA A 133 25.33 10.18 19.15
C ALA A 133 25.95 11.46 18.60
N GLY A 134 25.12 12.35 18.05
CA GLY A 134 25.58 13.66 17.58
C GLY A 134 26.20 14.50 18.70
N LYS A 135 25.63 14.47 19.92
CA LYS A 135 26.19 15.18 21.08
C LYS A 135 27.47 14.53 21.56
N ILE A 136 27.51 13.20 21.70
CA ILE A 136 28.71 12.46 22.10
C ILE A 136 29.86 12.74 21.12
N THR A 137 29.57 12.68 19.83
CA THR A 137 30.56 12.98 18.77
C THR A 137 31.14 14.38 18.91
N LYS A 138 30.31 15.40 19.14
CA LYS A 138 30.79 16.76 19.41
C LYS A 138 31.69 16.84 20.63
N ILE A 139 31.36 16.12 21.71
CA ILE A 139 32.19 16.05 22.94
C ILE A 139 33.52 15.37 22.63
N ASN A 140 33.51 14.28 21.87
CA ASN A 140 34.71 13.55 21.49
C ASN A 140 35.64 14.41 20.62
N TYR A 141 35.07 15.19 19.65
CA TYR A 141 35.85 16.13 18.86
C TYR A 141 36.50 17.22 19.72
N ALA A 142 35.75 17.79 20.67
CA ALA A 142 36.31 18.77 21.61
C ALA A 142 37.45 18.21 22.50
N LYS A 143 37.28 16.96 22.98
CA LYS A 143 38.33 16.27 23.72
C LYS A 143 39.59 15.98 22.91
N ALA A 144 39.41 15.69 21.63
CA ALA A 144 40.51 15.47 20.67
C ALA A 144 41.13 16.78 20.14
N SER A 145 40.71 17.92 20.68
CA SER A 145 41.14 19.26 20.19
C SER A 145 40.91 19.50 18.71
N LEU A 146 39.88 18.85 18.14
CA LEU A 146 39.48 19.04 16.76
C LEU A 146 38.58 20.28 16.65
N ASP A 147 38.80 21.11 15.64
CA ASP A 147 37.95 22.26 15.35
C ASP A 147 36.60 21.77 14.79
N THR A 148 35.58 21.75 15.66
CA THR A 148 34.22 21.31 15.29
C THR A 148 33.57 22.21 14.24
N LEU A 149 33.95 23.48 14.13
CA LEU A 149 33.50 24.40 13.08
C LEU A 149 34.13 24.06 11.73
N ALA A 150 35.44 23.77 11.72
CA ALA A 150 36.15 23.35 10.53
C ALA A 150 35.61 22.03 9.99
N ILE A 151 35.35 21.04 10.88
CA ILE A 151 34.75 19.75 10.49
C ILE A 151 33.35 19.96 9.86
N ARG A 152 32.47 20.73 10.51
CA ARG A 152 31.12 20.99 10.03
C ARG A 152 31.09 21.76 8.70
N ASN A 153 32.08 22.67 8.49
CA ASN A 153 32.21 23.38 7.24
C ASN A 153 32.83 22.52 6.13
N ALA A 154 33.57 21.47 6.50
CA ALA A 154 34.14 20.50 5.57
C ALA A 154 33.12 19.39 5.19
N GLU A 155 32.06 19.20 5.98
CA GLU A 155 30.97 18.27 5.65
C GLU A 155 30.22 18.77 4.40
N ALA A 156 30.39 18.06 3.29
CA ALA A 156 29.66 18.35 2.07
C ALA A 156 28.22 17.83 2.19
N LYS A 157 27.23 18.72 2.19
CA LYS A 157 25.81 18.37 2.06
C LYS A 157 25.44 18.41 0.58
N VAL A 158 25.35 17.23 -0.02
CA VAL A 158 24.97 17.12 -1.43
C VAL A 158 23.45 16.84 -1.49
N ASN A 159 22.72 17.78 -2.09
CA ASN A 159 21.32 17.56 -2.47
C ASN A 159 21.29 17.18 -3.97
N ILE A 160 20.94 15.93 -4.25
CA ILE A 160 20.73 15.47 -5.61
C ILE A 160 19.29 15.78 -6.00
N SER A 161 19.12 16.72 -6.93
CA SER A 161 17.83 16.95 -7.60
C SER A 161 17.66 15.94 -8.72
N LEU A 162 16.48 15.30 -8.79
CA LEU A 162 16.14 14.39 -9.87
C LEU A 162 15.50 15.19 -11.01
N ALA A 163 16.09 15.10 -12.21
CA ALA A 163 15.50 15.67 -13.41
C ALA A 163 15.30 14.58 -14.46
N LYS A 164 14.19 14.67 -15.21
CA LYS A 164 13.97 13.85 -16.39
C LYS A 164 14.86 14.36 -17.54
N THR A 165 15.10 13.52 -18.54
CA THR A 165 15.79 13.93 -19.78
C THR A 165 15.08 15.08 -20.51
N SER A 166 13.79 15.28 -20.25
CA SER A 166 13.00 16.44 -20.71
C SER A 166 13.34 17.76 -20.01
N GLY A 167 14.19 17.75 -18.96
CA GLY A 167 14.49 18.90 -18.12
C GLY A 167 13.48 19.19 -17.02
N GLU A 168 12.43 18.38 -16.89
CA GLU A 168 11.44 18.51 -15.80
C GLU A 168 11.99 17.90 -14.51
N GLU A 169 11.73 18.55 -13.38
CA GLU A 169 12.04 17.99 -12.07
C GLU A 169 11.22 16.72 -11.82
N SER A 170 11.88 15.69 -11.30
CA SER A 170 11.26 14.43 -10.93
C SER A 170 11.20 14.29 -9.41
N LEU A 171 10.09 13.74 -8.91
CA LEU A 171 9.93 13.48 -7.49
C LEU A 171 10.75 12.26 -7.05
N LYS A 172 11.36 12.35 -5.87
CA LYS A 172 11.92 11.19 -5.19
C LYS A 172 10.74 10.28 -4.81
N GLY A 173 10.85 8.98 -5.06
CA GLY A 173 9.79 8.02 -4.73
C GLY A 173 8.82 7.69 -5.86
N LEU A 174 8.97 8.27 -7.05
CA LEU A 174 8.12 7.96 -8.21
C LEU A 174 8.20 6.50 -8.65
N ASN A 175 9.37 5.92 -8.56
CA ASN A 175 9.58 4.53 -8.95
C ASN A 175 8.86 3.57 -7.99
N GLU A 176 8.87 3.88 -6.71
CA GLU A 176 8.18 3.14 -5.66
C GLU A 176 6.66 3.15 -5.90
N ILE A 177 6.09 4.29 -6.29
CA ILE A 177 4.68 4.40 -6.63
C ILE A 177 4.33 3.53 -7.85
N LYS A 178 5.17 3.54 -8.89
CA LYS A 178 4.98 2.69 -10.07
C LYS A 178 5.02 1.21 -9.73
N ILE A 179 5.94 0.80 -8.84
CA ILE A 179 6.05 -0.58 -8.35
C ILE A 179 4.78 -0.97 -7.57
N ILE A 180 4.30 -0.10 -6.67
CA ILE A 180 3.07 -0.34 -5.90
C ILE A 180 1.87 -0.49 -6.83
N ILE A 181 1.71 0.40 -7.81
CA ILE A 181 0.60 0.33 -8.77
C ILE A 181 0.71 -0.91 -9.64
N GLY A 182 1.91 -1.25 -10.13
CA GLY A 182 2.16 -2.46 -10.90
C GLY A 182 1.81 -3.71 -10.11
N GLY A 183 2.24 -3.80 -8.84
CA GLY A 183 1.90 -4.89 -7.93
C GLY A 183 0.40 -4.98 -7.65
N ALA A 184 -0.27 -3.83 -7.46
CA ALA A 184 -1.73 -3.79 -7.27
C ALA A 184 -2.48 -4.30 -8.51
N LEU A 185 -2.05 -3.94 -9.71
CA LEU A 185 -2.63 -4.45 -10.95
C LEU A 185 -2.36 -5.95 -11.14
N GLY A 186 -1.16 -6.44 -10.82
CA GLY A 186 -0.83 -7.85 -10.80
C GLY A 186 -1.72 -8.63 -9.84
N TYR A 187 -1.89 -8.11 -8.62
CA TYR A 187 -2.80 -8.69 -7.62
C TYR A 187 -4.26 -8.71 -8.11
N LEU A 188 -4.72 -7.65 -8.79
CA LEU A 188 -6.06 -7.62 -9.38
C LEU A 188 -6.24 -8.68 -10.47
N ILE A 189 -5.23 -8.87 -11.33
CA ILE A 189 -5.25 -9.95 -12.36
C ILE A 189 -5.38 -11.30 -11.66
N MET A 190 -4.55 -11.58 -10.66
CA MET A 190 -4.59 -12.82 -9.88
C MET A 190 -5.97 -13.04 -9.27
N MET A 191 -6.51 -12.04 -8.57
CA MET A 191 -7.82 -12.11 -7.92
C MET A 191 -8.94 -12.35 -8.94
N PHE A 192 -8.89 -11.69 -10.10
CA PHE A 192 -9.88 -11.89 -11.16
C PHE A 192 -9.80 -13.29 -11.77
N ILE A 193 -8.59 -13.81 -12.01
CA ILE A 193 -8.40 -15.16 -12.51
C ILE A 193 -8.99 -16.19 -11.53
N ILE A 194 -8.75 -16.02 -10.23
CA ILE A 194 -9.29 -16.92 -9.19
C ILE A 194 -10.80 -16.84 -9.14
N ILE A 195 -11.37 -15.64 -9.05
CA ILE A 195 -12.82 -15.45 -8.91
C ILE A 195 -13.55 -15.98 -10.16
N TYR A 196 -13.15 -15.51 -11.33
CA TYR A 196 -13.84 -15.88 -12.57
C TYR A 196 -13.54 -17.32 -13.00
N GLY A 197 -12.35 -17.85 -12.71
CA GLY A 197 -12.02 -19.26 -12.91
C GLY A 197 -12.91 -20.17 -12.03
N ASN A 198 -13.05 -19.83 -10.76
CA ASN A 198 -13.94 -20.54 -9.85
C ASN A 198 -15.42 -20.48 -10.31
N MET A 199 -15.87 -19.35 -10.88
CA MET A 199 -17.21 -19.24 -11.46
C MET A 199 -17.41 -20.18 -12.67
N VAL A 200 -16.35 -20.37 -13.48
CA VAL A 200 -16.40 -21.37 -14.59
C VAL A 200 -16.52 -22.77 -14.01
N MET A 201 -15.69 -23.15 -13.06
CA MET A 201 -15.73 -24.45 -12.41
C MET A 201 -17.10 -24.76 -11.81
N ARG A 202 -17.65 -23.85 -11.00
CA ARG A 202 -18.99 -23.98 -10.41
C ARG A 202 -20.07 -24.19 -11.45
N SER A 203 -20.02 -23.40 -12.55
CA SER A 203 -21.00 -23.52 -13.64
C SER A 203 -20.92 -24.89 -14.33
N VAL A 204 -19.73 -25.51 -14.41
CA VAL A 204 -19.57 -26.87 -14.97
C VAL A 204 -20.13 -27.91 -14.02
N ILE A 205 -19.84 -27.80 -12.72
CA ILE A 205 -20.38 -28.71 -11.68
C ILE A 205 -21.90 -28.63 -11.63
N GLU A 206 -22.48 -27.43 -11.60
CA GLU A 206 -23.94 -27.22 -11.57
C GLU A 206 -24.64 -27.87 -12.77
N GLU A 207 -24.11 -27.72 -14.00
CA GLU A 207 -24.67 -28.33 -15.20
C GLU A 207 -24.57 -29.86 -15.16
N LYS A 208 -23.44 -30.41 -14.64
CA LYS A 208 -23.25 -31.84 -14.46
C LYS A 208 -24.27 -32.42 -13.45
N THR A 209 -24.40 -31.79 -12.28
CA THR A 209 -25.28 -32.24 -11.19
C THR A 209 -26.74 -32.15 -11.58
N ASN A 210 -27.15 -31.15 -12.32
CA ASN A 210 -28.54 -30.96 -12.75
C ASN A 210 -28.87 -31.77 -14.03
N ARG A 211 -27.96 -32.61 -14.55
CA ARG A 211 -28.12 -33.39 -15.79
C ARG A 211 -28.44 -32.55 -17.04
N ILE A 212 -28.33 -31.25 -16.95
CA ILE A 212 -28.54 -30.33 -18.07
C ILE A 212 -27.53 -30.60 -19.19
N ILE A 213 -26.32 -31.04 -18.79
CA ILE A 213 -25.24 -31.37 -19.73
C ILE A 213 -25.65 -32.46 -20.72
N GLU A 214 -26.46 -33.46 -20.32
CA GLU A 214 -26.95 -34.56 -21.18
C GLU A 214 -27.82 -34.02 -22.32
N ILE A 215 -28.67 -33.03 -22.04
CA ILE A 215 -29.54 -32.38 -23.02
C ILE A 215 -28.74 -31.50 -23.95
N ILE A 216 -27.76 -30.75 -23.42
CA ILE A 216 -26.98 -29.81 -24.20
C ILE A 216 -26.01 -30.53 -25.13
N ILE A 217 -25.33 -31.58 -24.69
CA ILE A 217 -24.37 -32.36 -25.49
C ILE A 217 -25.04 -33.04 -26.67
N SER A 218 -26.33 -33.37 -26.57
CA SER A 218 -27.09 -33.90 -27.75
C SER A 218 -27.21 -32.91 -28.89
N SER A 219 -27.06 -31.59 -28.62
CA SER A 219 -27.28 -30.53 -29.58
C SER A 219 -26.04 -29.67 -29.84
N VAL A 220 -25.03 -29.68 -28.96
CA VAL A 220 -23.85 -28.80 -29.01
C VAL A 220 -22.58 -29.62 -28.75
N LYS A 221 -21.51 -29.35 -29.49
CA LYS A 221 -20.21 -29.98 -29.22
C LYS A 221 -19.65 -29.53 -27.86
N PRO A 222 -19.16 -30.45 -27.01
CA PRO A 222 -18.63 -30.13 -25.67
C PRO A 222 -17.58 -29.01 -25.67
N PHE A 223 -16.71 -29.01 -26.68
CA PHE A 223 -15.71 -27.95 -26.86
C PHE A 223 -16.34 -26.56 -27.03
N GLN A 224 -17.40 -26.43 -27.83
CA GLN A 224 -18.09 -25.16 -28.05
C GLN A 224 -18.80 -24.66 -26.78
N LEU A 225 -19.32 -25.61 -25.99
CA LEU A 225 -19.94 -25.28 -24.71
C LEU A 225 -18.91 -24.72 -23.72
N MET A 226 -17.79 -25.41 -23.53
CA MET A 226 -16.73 -24.98 -22.61
C MET A 226 -16.09 -23.67 -23.03
N MET A 227 -15.75 -23.53 -24.33
CA MET A 227 -15.20 -22.26 -24.86
C MET A 227 -16.19 -21.10 -24.72
N GLY A 228 -17.47 -21.35 -24.95
CA GLY A 228 -18.52 -20.34 -24.78
C GLY A 228 -18.62 -19.86 -23.33
N LYS A 229 -18.51 -20.76 -22.34
CA LYS A 229 -18.47 -20.42 -20.92
C LYS A 229 -17.24 -19.60 -20.55
N ILE A 230 -16.06 -20.08 -20.95
CA ILE A 230 -14.79 -19.39 -20.65
C ILE A 230 -14.83 -17.98 -21.24
N ILE A 231 -15.13 -17.82 -22.51
CA ILE A 231 -15.19 -16.50 -23.17
C ILE A 231 -16.28 -15.62 -22.57
N GLY A 232 -17.49 -16.15 -22.34
CA GLY A 232 -18.59 -15.37 -21.77
C GLY A 232 -18.28 -14.85 -20.37
N THR A 233 -17.65 -15.65 -19.54
CA THR A 233 -17.23 -15.27 -18.18
C THR A 233 -16.05 -14.30 -18.22
N SER A 234 -15.08 -14.49 -19.14
CA SER A 234 -13.97 -13.55 -19.35
C SER A 234 -14.46 -12.14 -19.71
N LEU A 235 -15.43 -12.04 -20.61
CA LEU A 235 -16.03 -10.76 -21.00
C LEU A 235 -16.69 -10.04 -19.81
N ALA A 236 -17.31 -10.78 -18.89
CA ALA A 236 -17.85 -10.20 -17.66
C ALA A 236 -16.74 -9.63 -16.77
N GLY A 237 -15.60 -10.34 -16.63
CA GLY A 237 -14.43 -9.86 -15.91
C GLY A 237 -13.82 -8.59 -16.52
N ILE A 238 -13.67 -8.56 -17.86
CA ILE A 238 -13.19 -7.38 -18.56
C ILE A 238 -14.14 -6.20 -18.37
N LEU A 239 -15.45 -6.43 -18.47
CA LEU A 239 -16.45 -5.40 -18.23
C LEU A 239 -16.34 -4.83 -16.80
N GLN A 240 -16.20 -5.70 -15.80
CA GLN A 240 -16.03 -5.27 -14.40
C GLN A 240 -14.78 -4.41 -14.24
N PHE A 241 -13.65 -4.83 -14.81
CA PHE A 241 -12.42 -4.03 -14.77
C PHE A 241 -12.59 -2.66 -15.44
N LEU A 242 -13.24 -2.59 -16.60
CA LEU A 242 -13.51 -1.32 -17.29
C LEU A 242 -14.40 -0.41 -16.44
N ILE A 243 -15.41 -0.96 -15.77
CA ILE A 243 -16.25 -0.20 -14.83
C ILE A 243 -15.40 0.33 -13.68
N TRP A 244 -14.51 -0.48 -13.10
CA TRP A 244 -13.63 -0.05 -12.02
C TRP A 244 -12.63 1.02 -12.47
N ALA A 245 -12.06 0.88 -13.68
CA ALA A 245 -11.19 1.90 -14.27
C ALA A 245 -11.95 3.22 -14.50
N PHE A 246 -13.20 3.16 -14.98
CA PHE A 246 -14.05 4.34 -15.15
C PHE A 246 -14.40 5.00 -13.81
N ILE A 247 -14.78 4.23 -12.80
CA ILE A 247 -15.06 4.74 -11.46
C ILE A 247 -13.80 5.37 -10.87
N GLY A 248 -12.65 4.68 -10.95
CA GLY A 248 -11.37 5.19 -10.46
C GLY A 248 -10.96 6.51 -11.11
N LEU A 249 -11.11 6.61 -12.43
CA LEU A 249 -10.84 7.85 -13.17
C LEU A 249 -11.78 8.98 -12.73
N THR A 250 -13.07 8.70 -12.60
CA THR A 250 -14.06 9.67 -12.14
C THR A 250 -13.75 10.16 -10.73
N LEU A 251 -13.39 9.27 -9.82
CA LEU A 251 -13.01 9.62 -8.45
C LEU A 251 -11.71 10.42 -8.41
N MET A 252 -10.74 10.11 -9.27
CA MET A 252 -9.49 10.87 -9.39
C MET A 252 -9.76 12.31 -9.89
N ILE A 253 -10.66 12.48 -10.88
CA ILE A 253 -11.09 13.80 -11.35
C ILE A 253 -11.81 14.55 -10.22
N ALA A 254 -12.74 13.90 -9.54
CA ALA A 254 -13.47 14.51 -8.42
C ALA A 254 -12.51 14.94 -7.29
N ALA A 255 -11.55 14.10 -6.93
CA ALA A 255 -10.51 14.43 -5.95
C ALA A 255 -9.67 15.62 -6.41
N SER A 256 -9.27 15.67 -7.69
CA SER A 256 -8.48 16.78 -8.22
C SER A 256 -9.24 18.13 -8.13
N VAL A 257 -10.53 18.10 -8.43
CA VAL A 257 -11.39 19.30 -8.29
C VAL A 257 -11.57 19.69 -6.82
N PHE A 258 -11.79 18.70 -5.95
CA PHE A 258 -11.98 18.96 -4.51
C PHE A 258 -10.74 19.56 -3.85
N PHE A 259 -9.56 19.08 -4.21
CA PHE A 259 -8.29 19.61 -3.70
C PHE A 259 -7.76 20.81 -4.49
N GLY A 260 -8.51 21.34 -5.47
CA GLY A 260 -8.13 22.51 -6.26
C GLY A 260 -6.92 22.27 -7.19
N ILE A 261 -6.69 21.02 -7.61
CA ILE A 261 -5.54 20.65 -8.43
C ILE A 261 -5.88 20.83 -9.89
N ASN A 262 -5.13 21.67 -10.58
CA ASN A 262 -5.22 21.79 -12.04
C ASN A 262 -4.60 20.55 -12.71
N VAL A 263 -5.43 19.60 -13.14
CA VAL A 263 -5.02 18.41 -13.90
C VAL A 263 -5.12 18.71 -15.39
N GLY A 264 -4.00 18.80 -16.06
CA GLY A 264 -3.94 18.97 -17.51
C GLY A 264 -2.49 18.79 -18.00
N PRO A 265 -2.31 18.46 -19.29
CA PRO A 265 -0.99 18.23 -19.87
C PRO A 265 -0.05 19.45 -19.81
N THR A 266 -0.58 20.64 -19.49
CA THR A 266 0.17 21.91 -19.38
C THR A 266 0.27 22.43 -17.94
N ALA A 267 -0.26 21.72 -16.94
CA ALA A 267 -0.21 22.16 -15.54
C ALA A 267 1.21 22.08 -15.00
N ARG A 268 1.94 23.20 -14.99
CA ARG A 268 3.26 23.33 -14.32
C ARG A 268 3.04 23.40 -12.81
N ILE A 269 3.83 22.66 -12.03
CA ILE A 269 3.90 22.85 -10.59
C ILE A 269 4.61 24.18 -10.37
N SER A 270 3.96 25.15 -9.72
CA SER A 270 4.66 26.36 -9.32
C SER A 270 5.71 26.02 -8.23
N PRO A 271 6.86 26.68 -8.21
CA PRO A 271 7.87 26.48 -7.14
C PRO A 271 7.32 26.72 -5.73
N GLU A 272 6.29 27.57 -5.62
CA GLU A 272 5.61 27.89 -4.36
C GLU A 272 4.80 26.68 -3.83
N LEU A 273 4.14 25.92 -4.72
CA LEU A 273 3.43 24.67 -4.36
C LEU A 273 4.42 23.58 -3.93
N MET A 274 5.63 23.57 -4.46
CA MET A 274 6.66 22.61 -4.09
C MET A 274 7.23 22.89 -2.69
N GLN A 275 7.36 24.17 -2.31
CA GLN A 275 7.78 24.57 -0.96
C GLN A 275 6.69 24.34 0.09
N SER A 276 5.43 24.60 -0.24
CA SER A 276 4.29 24.31 0.66
C SER A 276 4.03 22.81 0.82
N ALA A 277 4.32 21.99 -0.19
CA ALA A 277 4.21 20.54 -0.13
C ALA A 277 5.17 19.88 0.86
N GLN A 278 6.29 20.52 1.17
CA GLN A 278 7.22 20.04 2.22
C GLN A 278 6.75 20.39 3.64
N GLN A 279 5.76 21.25 3.80
CA GLN A 279 5.29 21.73 5.10
C GLN A 279 3.85 21.30 5.46
N GLU A 280 3.05 20.83 4.49
CA GLU A 280 1.64 20.43 4.74
C GLU A 280 1.28 19.12 4.04
N ILE A 281 0.47 18.29 4.71
CA ILE A 281 -0.09 17.04 4.17
C ILE A 281 -0.83 17.26 2.83
N GLY A 282 -1.52 18.41 2.68
CA GLY A 282 -2.22 18.79 1.47
C GLY A 282 -1.33 18.92 0.23
N GLY A 283 -0.14 19.48 0.37
CA GLY A 283 0.82 19.63 -0.72
C GLY A 283 1.37 18.29 -1.21
N THR A 284 1.63 17.37 -0.29
CA THR A 284 2.10 16.01 -0.63
C THR A 284 1.03 15.24 -1.42
N VAL A 285 -0.23 15.30 -1.00
CA VAL A 285 -1.37 14.66 -1.72
C VAL A 285 -1.51 15.25 -3.14
N GLN A 286 -1.38 16.57 -3.30
CA GLN A 286 -1.44 17.22 -4.60
C GLN A 286 -0.36 16.70 -5.56
N MET A 287 0.88 16.55 -5.06
CA MET A 287 1.99 16.01 -5.86
C MET A 287 1.72 14.57 -6.32
N TYR A 288 1.21 13.72 -5.44
CA TYR A 288 0.88 12.33 -5.79
C TYR A 288 -0.26 12.25 -6.82
N ILE A 289 -1.33 13.03 -6.68
CA ILE A 289 -2.44 13.03 -7.65
C ILE A 289 -1.95 13.47 -9.03
N LYS A 290 -1.09 14.49 -9.10
CA LYS A 290 -0.52 14.95 -10.37
C LYS A 290 0.34 13.88 -11.04
N GLU A 291 1.18 13.19 -10.29
CA GLU A 291 2.01 12.11 -10.82
C GLU A 291 1.20 10.88 -11.23
N LEU A 292 0.14 10.56 -10.51
CA LEU A 292 -0.82 9.53 -10.92
C LEU A 292 -1.48 9.89 -12.28
N TRP A 293 -1.74 11.16 -12.51
CA TRP A 293 -2.30 11.62 -13.80
C TRP A 293 -1.33 11.48 -14.97
N ASN A 294 -0.03 11.60 -14.70
CA ASN A 294 1.02 11.44 -15.69
C ASN A 294 1.34 9.97 -16.05
N LEU A 295 0.70 9.00 -15.37
CA LEU A 295 0.87 7.60 -15.71
C LEU A 295 0.27 7.30 -17.08
N PRO A 296 0.86 6.36 -17.84
CA PRO A 296 0.34 5.94 -19.13
C PRO A 296 -0.88 5.03 -18.96
N ILE A 297 -2.02 5.60 -18.52
CA ILE A 297 -3.24 4.88 -18.14
C ILE A 297 -3.72 3.97 -19.27
N ALA A 298 -3.68 4.46 -20.52
CA ALA A 298 -4.10 3.65 -21.68
C ALA A 298 -3.22 2.39 -21.83
N THR A 299 -1.90 2.52 -21.71
CA THR A 299 -0.97 1.37 -21.76
C THR A 299 -1.24 0.41 -20.62
N MET A 300 -1.50 0.92 -19.41
CA MET A 300 -1.81 0.09 -18.23
C MET A 300 -3.10 -0.72 -18.44
N ILE A 301 -4.16 -0.09 -18.97
CA ILE A 301 -5.43 -0.77 -19.25
C ILE A 301 -5.24 -1.84 -20.33
N ILE A 302 -4.56 -1.51 -21.43
CA ILE A 302 -4.31 -2.46 -22.53
C ILE A 302 -3.49 -3.64 -22.03
N SER A 303 -2.42 -3.38 -21.30
CA SER A 303 -1.56 -4.43 -20.72
C SER A 303 -2.35 -5.31 -19.76
N PHE A 304 -3.14 -4.71 -18.87
CA PHE A 304 -4.00 -5.45 -17.95
C PHE A 304 -4.93 -6.41 -18.71
N VAL A 305 -5.61 -5.93 -19.75
CA VAL A 305 -6.56 -6.76 -20.53
C VAL A 305 -5.81 -7.90 -21.22
N ILE A 306 -4.64 -7.65 -21.82
CA ILE A 306 -3.85 -8.69 -22.51
C ILE A 306 -3.40 -9.76 -21.51
N TYR A 307 -2.77 -9.36 -20.39
CA TYR A 307 -2.30 -10.31 -19.39
C TYR A 307 -3.45 -11.04 -18.70
N PHE A 308 -4.55 -10.35 -18.44
CA PHE A 308 -5.75 -10.97 -17.89
C PHE A 308 -6.31 -12.03 -18.84
N ILE A 309 -6.48 -11.74 -20.11
CA ILE A 309 -7.00 -12.70 -21.10
C ILE A 309 -6.07 -13.93 -21.15
N GLY A 310 -4.76 -13.75 -21.30
CA GLY A 310 -3.81 -14.85 -21.39
C GLY A 310 -3.82 -15.74 -20.14
N GLY A 311 -3.70 -15.15 -18.97
CA GLY A 311 -3.74 -15.88 -17.69
C GLY A 311 -5.09 -16.52 -17.44
N TYR A 312 -6.18 -15.78 -17.68
CA TYR A 312 -7.52 -16.28 -17.46
C TYR A 312 -7.83 -17.50 -18.34
N PHE A 313 -7.52 -17.49 -19.64
CA PHE A 313 -7.76 -18.66 -20.50
C PHE A 313 -7.01 -19.89 -20.04
N LEU A 314 -5.75 -19.73 -19.65
CA LEU A 314 -4.96 -20.82 -19.13
C LEU A 314 -5.58 -21.42 -17.87
N TYR A 315 -5.81 -20.58 -16.86
CA TYR A 315 -6.33 -21.04 -15.57
C TYR A 315 -7.77 -21.50 -15.63
N SER A 316 -8.64 -20.85 -16.42
CA SER A 316 -10.03 -21.30 -16.62
C SER A 316 -10.12 -22.67 -17.25
N SER A 317 -9.14 -23.06 -18.08
CA SER A 317 -9.08 -24.42 -18.62
C SER A 317 -8.83 -25.45 -17.50
N PHE A 318 -7.95 -25.16 -16.55
CA PHE A 318 -7.76 -26.01 -15.36
C PHE A 318 -9.01 -26.04 -14.47
N TYR A 319 -9.62 -24.89 -14.20
CA TYR A 319 -10.86 -24.82 -13.42
C TYR A 319 -12.00 -25.61 -14.07
N ALA A 320 -12.15 -25.50 -15.40
CA ALA A 320 -13.14 -26.28 -16.14
C ALA A 320 -12.85 -27.80 -16.09
N ALA A 321 -11.58 -28.19 -16.19
CA ALA A 321 -11.18 -29.59 -16.05
C ALA A 321 -11.49 -30.16 -14.67
N ILE A 322 -11.20 -29.42 -13.59
CA ILE A 322 -11.59 -29.80 -12.23
C ILE A 322 -13.12 -29.95 -12.13
N GLY A 323 -13.88 -28.93 -12.60
CA GLY A 323 -15.33 -28.98 -12.55
C GLY A 323 -15.93 -30.18 -13.28
N ALA A 324 -15.29 -30.62 -14.38
CA ALA A 324 -15.69 -31.85 -15.07
C ALA A 324 -15.34 -33.12 -14.30
N ALA A 325 -14.23 -33.12 -13.55
CA ALA A 325 -13.73 -34.30 -12.83
C ALA A 325 -14.47 -34.56 -11.51
N VAL A 326 -14.96 -33.51 -10.80
CA VAL A 326 -15.60 -33.64 -9.49
C VAL A 326 -17.13 -33.65 -9.60
N ASP A 327 -17.78 -34.22 -8.59
CA ASP A 327 -19.24 -34.34 -8.56
C ASP A 327 -19.92 -33.27 -7.69
N ASN A 328 -19.15 -32.63 -6.82
CA ASN A 328 -19.66 -31.56 -5.97
C ASN A 328 -18.64 -30.45 -5.76
N GLU A 329 -19.10 -29.30 -5.25
CA GLU A 329 -18.26 -28.12 -5.04
C GLU A 329 -17.24 -28.32 -3.90
N THR A 330 -17.59 -29.10 -2.89
CA THR A 330 -16.71 -29.33 -1.73
C THR A 330 -15.46 -30.09 -2.12
N ASP A 331 -15.59 -31.12 -2.97
CA ASP A 331 -14.45 -31.90 -3.44
C ASP A 331 -13.51 -31.08 -4.33
N SER A 332 -14.06 -30.09 -5.04
CA SER A 332 -13.26 -29.21 -5.90
C SER A 332 -12.24 -28.38 -5.13
N GLN A 333 -12.52 -28.04 -3.86
CA GLN A 333 -11.63 -27.21 -3.03
C GLN A 333 -10.23 -27.82 -2.85
N GLN A 334 -10.14 -29.14 -2.80
CA GLN A 334 -8.85 -29.83 -2.63
C GLN A 334 -7.90 -29.65 -3.84
N PHE A 335 -8.47 -29.46 -5.02
CA PHE A 335 -7.72 -29.27 -6.26
C PHE A 335 -7.35 -27.81 -6.54
N LEU A 336 -7.91 -26.85 -5.80
CA LEU A 336 -7.66 -25.43 -6.05
C LEU A 336 -6.25 -25.01 -5.65
N LEU A 337 -5.75 -25.53 -4.54
CA LEU A 337 -4.48 -25.11 -3.96
C LEU A 337 -3.28 -25.33 -4.89
N PRO A 338 -3.11 -26.50 -5.55
CA PRO A 338 -2.06 -26.73 -6.54
C PRO A 338 -2.10 -25.78 -7.75
N ILE A 339 -3.31 -25.31 -8.13
CA ILE A 339 -3.51 -24.41 -9.27
C ILE A 339 -3.25 -22.95 -8.88
N ILE A 340 -3.67 -22.57 -7.68
CA ILE A 340 -3.53 -21.17 -7.20
C ILE A 340 -2.07 -20.88 -6.80
N LEU A 341 -1.33 -21.88 -6.30
CA LEU A 341 0.01 -21.67 -5.78
C LEU A 341 0.99 -21.08 -6.80
N PRO A 342 1.10 -21.58 -8.06
CA PRO A 342 1.92 -20.94 -9.09
C PRO A 342 1.48 -19.50 -9.41
N LEU A 343 0.19 -19.22 -9.34
CA LEU A 343 -0.37 -17.89 -9.59
C LEU A 343 0.04 -16.89 -8.49
N ILE A 344 0.04 -17.34 -7.22
CA ILE A 344 0.49 -16.51 -6.08
C ILE A 344 1.99 -16.25 -6.15
N LEU A 345 2.78 -17.23 -6.58
CA LEU A 345 4.23 -17.07 -6.71
C LEU A 345 4.64 -16.17 -7.88
N GLY A 346 3.74 -15.94 -8.84
CA GLY A 346 3.99 -15.10 -10.01
C GLY A 346 3.66 -13.62 -9.85
N VAL A 347 3.05 -13.23 -8.72
CA VAL A 347 2.68 -11.86 -8.36
C VAL A 347 3.60 -11.31 -7.29
#